data_86fab1eb46d41e6b26cac793fe4ccb66
#
_entry.id   86fab1eb46d41e6b26cac793fe4ccb66
#
_cell.length_a   1.000
_cell.length_b   1.000
_cell.length_c   1.000
_cell.angle_alpha   90.00
_cell.angle_beta   90.00
_cell.angle_gamma   90.00
#
_symmetry.space_group_name_H-M   'P 1'
#
loop_
_entity.id
_entity.type
_entity.pdbx_description
1 polymer ?
#
loop_
_entity_poly.entity_id
_entity_poly.type
_entity_poly.pdbx_seq_one_letter_code
_entity_poly.pdbx_strand_id
1 'polypeptide(L)'
;MILKSLGLIIFIFAFIFPLISFAGEKNVNKDNILLFDENTPRQDTFSFDIDESERLKPRANDFELIHYAPMSNKNGERWVLITVKNTTTGRRFLKSEHIVATFVNEEQINPRDLNESVDGGDVSPKTIFFGVTKFPIIMLEIQP
;
A
#
# COMPACT_ATOMS: atom_id res chain seq x y z
N MET A 1 -36.36 -12.62 -81.45
CA MET A 1 -35.07 -12.11 -81.00
C MET A 1 -35.21 -11.71 -79.53
N ILE A 2 -34.72 -12.56 -78.64
CA ILE A 2 -35.05 -12.54 -77.20
C ILE A 2 -33.87 -11.92 -76.47
N LEU A 3 -34.06 -10.73 -75.86
CA LEU A 3 -33.04 -10.09 -75.03
C LEU A 3 -33.29 -10.48 -73.59
N LYS A 4 -32.40 -11.28 -73.02
CA LYS A 4 -32.41 -11.71 -71.64
C LYS A 4 -31.83 -10.61 -70.78
N SER A 5 -32.67 -10.00 -69.93
CA SER A 5 -32.26 -9.11 -68.86
C SER A 5 -31.63 -9.92 -67.74
N LEU A 6 -30.35 -9.71 -67.47
CA LEU A 6 -29.64 -10.30 -66.35
C LEU A 6 -29.76 -9.38 -65.13
N GLY A 7 -30.62 -9.77 -64.19
CA GLY A 7 -30.78 -9.06 -62.94
C GLY A 7 -29.58 -9.32 -62.00
N LEU A 8 -28.88 -8.26 -61.67
CA LEU A 8 -27.77 -8.27 -60.71
C LEU A 8 -28.38 -8.17 -59.30
N ILE A 9 -28.43 -9.27 -58.59
CA ILE A 9 -28.84 -9.30 -57.17
C ILE A 9 -27.59 -9.02 -56.33
N ILE A 10 -27.53 -7.78 -55.80
CA ILE A 10 -26.51 -7.39 -54.83
C ILE A 10 -26.97 -7.87 -53.44
N PHE A 11 -26.36 -8.95 -52.94
CA PHE A 11 -26.53 -9.38 -51.56
C PHE A 11 -25.68 -8.48 -50.66
N ILE A 12 -26.32 -7.53 -49.99
CA ILE A 12 -25.70 -6.76 -48.92
C ILE A 12 -25.78 -7.61 -47.66
N PHE A 13 -24.69 -8.33 -47.38
CA PHE A 13 -24.51 -8.98 -46.09
C PHE A 13 -24.17 -7.91 -45.05
N ALA A 14 -25.18 -7.42 -44.34
CA ALA A 14 -25.00 -6.58 -43.17
C ALA A 14 -24.44 -7.47 -42.05
N PHE A 15 -23.12 -7.44 -41.86
CA PHE A 15 -22.45 -8.05 -40.71
C PHE A 15 -22.81 -7.22 -39.47
N ILE A 16 -23.89 -7.62 -38.77
CA ILE A 16 -24.19 -7.12 -37.45
C ILE A 16 -23.24 -7.85 -36.49
N PHE A 17 -22.11 -7.22 -36.19
CA PHE A 17 -21.27 -7.62 -35.06
C PHE A 17 -22.02 -7.21 -33.78
N PRO A 18 -22.43 -8.16 -32.93
CA PRO A 18 -22.87 -7.79 -31.59
C PRO A 18 -21.60 -7.35 -30.83
N LEU A 19 -21.50 -6.05 -30.54
CA LEU A 19 -20.60 -5.51 -29.55
C LEU A 19 -21.03 -6.08 -28.19
N ILE A 20 -20.53 -7.29 -27.87
CA ILE A 20 -20.59 -7.81 -26.52
C ILE A 20 -19.57 -7.01 -25.74
N SER A 21 -20.01 -5.88 -25.17
CA SER A 21 -19.29 -5.24 -24.08
C SER A 21 -19.25 -6.19 -22.91
N PHE A 22 -18.18 -6.98 -22.80
CA PHE A 22 -17.79 -7.60 -21.54
C PHE A 22 -17.30 -6.49 -20.61
N ALA A 23 -18.22 -5.71 -20.06
CA ALA A 23 -18.01 -5.04 -18.80
C ALA A 23 -17.98 -6.14 -17.73
N GLY A 24 -16.82 -6.79 -17.57
CA GLY A 24 -16.56 -7.64 -16.44
C GLY A 24 -16.63 -6.76 -15.21
N GLU A 25 -17.78 -6.70 -14.57
CA GLU A 25 -17.94 -6.14 -13.24
C GLU A 25 -17.04 -6.99 -12.33
N LYS A 26 -15.83 -6.49 -12.10
CA LYS A 26 -14.94 -7.05 -11.10
C LYS A 26 -15.70 -6.91 -9.79
N ASN A 27 -16.25 -8.01 -9.31
CA ASN A 27 -16.93 -8.08 -8.02
C ASN A 27 -15.85 -7.84 -6.96
N VAL A 28 -15.59 -6.55 -6.69
CA VAL A 28 -14.65 -6.14 -5.64
C VAL A 28 -15.30 -6.55 -4.34
N ASN A 29 -14.75 -7.59 -3.71
CA ASN A 29 -15.19 -7.98 -2.39
C ASN A 29 -14.98 -6.81 -1.44
N LYS A 30 -16.06 -6.13 -1.06
CA LYS A 30 -16.05 -4.92 -0.21
C LYS A 30 -15.43 -5.17 1.16
N ASP A 31 -15.36 -6.43 1.58
CA ASP A 31 -14.78 -6.78 2.87
C ASP A 31 -13.25 -6.74 2.88
N ASN A 32 -12.62 -6.75 1.70
CA ASN A 32 -11.17 -6.62 1.52
C ASN A 32 -10.71 -5.16 1.30
N ILE A 33 -11.62 -4.19 1.30
CA ILE A 33 -11.26 -2.79 1.15
C ILE A 33 -10.58 -2.33 2.44
N LEU A 34 -9.33 -1.86 2.33
CA LEU A 34 -8.60 -1.24 3.42
C LEU A 34 -9.12 0.19 3.64
N LEU A 35 -9.48 0.50 4.88
CA LEU A 35 -9.86 1.84 5.31
C LEU A 35 -8.86 2.33 6.34
N PHE A 36 -8.56 3.63 6.31
CA PHE A 36 -7.75 4.24 7.36
C PHE A 36 -8.48 4.20 8.70
N ASP A 37 -7.76 3.86 9.74
CA ASP A 37 -8.29 3.83 11.11
C ASP A 37 -8.41 5.26 11.64
N GLU A 38 -9.62 5.82 11.65
CA GLU A 38 -9.88 7.25 11.96
C GLU A 38 -9.50 7.66 13.39
N ASN A 39 -9.55 6.72 14.32
CA ASN A 39 -9.31 6.98 15.75
C ASN A 39 -7.87 6.70 16.19
N THR A 40 -6.98 6.35 15.28
CA THR A 40 -5.58 6.09 15.61
C THR A 40 -4.80 7.40 15.46
N PRO A 41 -3.91 7.74 16.40
CA PRO A 41 -3.03 8.88 16.24
C PRO A 41 -2.25 8.75 14.93
N ARG A 42 -2.52 9.64 13.98
CA ARG A 42 -1.67 9.81 12.81
C ARG A 42 -0.50 10.64 13.26
N GLN A 43 0.67 10.20 12.94
CA GLN A 43 1.85 11.04 13.12
C GLN A 43 1.87 12.06 11.98
N ASP A 44 1.06 13.09 12.12
CA ASP A 44 1.14 14.27 11.26
C ASP A 44 2.40 15.02 11.68
N THR A 45 3.41 14.91 10.83
CA THR A 45 4.61 15.75 10.83
C THR A 45 4.95 16.31 12.21
N PHE A 46 5.61 15.52 13.05
CA PHE A 46 6.32 16.12 14.17
C PHE A 46 7.40 17.02 13.57
N SER A 47 7.13 18.31 13.55
CA SER A 47 8.15 19.31 13.57
C SER A 47 8.93 19.12 14.88
N PHE A 48 9.91 18.22 14.84
CA PHE A 48 10.90 18.20 15.89
C PHE A 48 11.67 19.49 15.76
N ASP A 49 11.50 20.41 16.70
CA ASP A 49 12.57 21.25 17.14
C ASP A 49 13.64 20.29 17.66
N ILE A 50 14.49 19.81 16.77
CA ILE A 50 15.60 18.95 17.12
C ILE A 50 16.56 19.88 17.84
N ASP A 51 16.59 19.75 19.15
CA ASP A 51 17.64 20.34 19.98
C ASP A 51 19.00 19.97 19.33
N GLU A 52 19.81 20.95 19.00
CA GLU A 52 21.11 20.72 18.36
C GLU A 52 21.98 19.71 19.12
N SER A 53 21.73 19.54 20.41
CA SER A 53 22.40 18.53 21.25
C SER A 53 22.07 17.08 20.86
N GLU A 54 20.90 16.83 20.23
CA GLU A 54 20.53 15.48 19.75
C GLU A 54 21.18 15.12 18.40
N ARG A 55 21.64 16.09 17.63
CA ARG A 55 22.40 15.84 16.39
C ARG A 55 23.73 15.14 16.59
N LEU A 56 24.26 15.19 17.80
CA LEU A 56 25.55 14.58 18.17
C LEU A 56 25.45 13.15 18.69
N LYS A 57 24.22 12.64 18.94
CA LYS A 57 24.04 11.23 19.28
C LYS A 57 24.18 10.39 18.00
N PRO A 58 24.98 9.30 18.03
CA PRO A 58 24.98 8.33 16.93
C PRO A 58 23.53 7.90 16.69
N ARG A 59 23.03 8.06 15.49
CA ARG A 59 21.68 7.55 15.15
C ARG A 59 21.73 6.04 15.29
N ALA A 60 20.94 5.49 16.19
CA ALA A 60 20.88 4.07 16.45
C ALA A 60 20.31 3.28 15.25
N ASN A 61 19.60 3.98 14.33
CA ASN A 61 18.86 3.35 13.23
C ASN A 61 19.31 3.87 11.88
N ASP A 62 19.45 2.96 10.93
CA ASP A 62 19.68 3.29 9.51
C ASP A 62 18.43 3.91 8.86
N PHE A 63 17.26 3.81 9.50
CA PHE A 63 15.99 4.28 8.99
C PHE A 63 15.32 5.28 9.93
N GLU A 64 14.65 6.25 9.34
CA GLU A 64 13.80 7.23 10.00
C GLU A 64 12.35 7.04 9.54
N LEU A 65 11.40 6.94 10.47
CA LEU A 65 9.98 6.91 10.18
C LEU A 65 9.47 8.34 9.98
N ILE A 66 9.15 8.68 8.73
CA ILE A 66 8.64 10.02 8.38
C ILE A 66 7.16 10.12 8.69
N HIS A 67 6.40 9.08 8.31
CA HIS A 67 4.94 9.06 8.45
C HIS A 67 4.44 7.63 8.51
N TYR A 68 3.33 7.42 9.20
CA TYR A 68 2.57 6.18 9.12
C TYR A 68 1.07 6.41 9.24
N ALA A 69 0.28 5.53 8.62
CA ALA A 69 -1.17 5.55 8.70
C ALA A 69 -1.69 4.11 8.81
N PRO A 70 -2.25 3.72 9.95
CA PRO A 70 -2.89 2.42 10.13
C PRO A 70 -4.14 2.29 9.27
N MET A 71 -4.34 1.08 8.75
CA MET A 71 -5.48 0.71 7.91
C MET A 71 -6.00 -0.65 8.32
N SER A 72 -7.30 -0.83 8.23
CA SER A 72 -7.95 -2.11 8.48
C SER A 72 -9.04 -2.41 7.46
N ASN A 73 -9.45 -3.68 7.40
CA ASN A 73 -10.62 -4.10 6.65
C ASN A 73 -11.59 -4.89 7.55
N LYS A 74 -12.74 -5.24 7.01
CA LYS A 74 -13.78 -5.98 7.74
C LYS A 74 -13.38 -7.41 8.12
N ASN A 75 -12.36 -7.98 7.46
CA ASN A 75 -11.81 -9.29 7.78
C ASN A 75 -10.85 -9.24 8.99
N GLY A 76 -10.63 -8.08 9.56
CA GLY A 76 -9.72 -7.88 10.69
C GLY A 76 -8.25 -7.84 10.31
N GLU A 77 -7.93 -7.72 9.02
CA GLU A 77 -6.55 -7.52 8.59
C GLU A 77 -6.06 -6.15 9.04
N ARG A 78 -4.82 -6.10 9.53
CA ARG A 78 -4.14 -4.89 9.96
C ARG A 78 -2.97 -4.60 9.06
N TRP A 79 -3.02 -3.44 8.48
CA TRP A 79 -2.02 -2.91 7.56
C TRP A 79 -1.55 -1.54 8.02
N VAL A 80 -0.37 -1.14 7.63
CA VAL A 80 0.11 0.22 7.84
C VAL A 80 0.75 0.72 6.55
N LEU A 81 0.32 1.87 6.08
CA LEU A 81 1.07 2.65 5.10
C LEU A 81 2.16 3.40 5.87
N ILE A 82 3.42 3.14 5.58
CA ILE A 82 4.56 3.86 6.17
C ILE A 82 5.32 4.64 5.10
N THR A 83 5.99 5.67 5.52
CA THR A 83 7.01 6.36 4.73
C THR A 83 8.29 6.37 5.56
N VAL A 84 9.32 5.72 5.06
CA VAL A 84 10.63 5.64 5.73
C VAL A 84 11.70 6.33 4.89
N LYS A 85 12.70 6.87 5.56
CA LYS A 85 13.91 7.40 4.94
C LYS A 85 15.11 6.58 5.36
N ASN A 86 15.92 6.16 4.40
CA ASN A 86 17.25 5.64 4.69
C ASN A 86 18.18 6.83 5.00
N THR A 87 18.64 6.94 6.24
CA THR A 87 19.47 8.06 6.70
C THR A 87 20.96 7.87 6.39
N THR A 88 21.34 6.70 5.87
CA THR A 88 22.71 6.38 5.51
C THR A 88 23.03 6.80 4.07
N THR A 89 24.30 6.74 3.69
CA THR A 89 24.74 7.04 2.31
C THR A 89 24.68 5.85 1.38
N GLY A 90 24.46 4.64 1.91
CA GLY A 90 24.43 3.38 1.16
C GLY A 90 23.08 2.70 1.20
N ARG A 91 22.88 1.75 0.29
CA ARG A 91 21.69 0.90 0.29
C ARG A 91 21.57 0.11 1.58
N ARG A 92 20.36 0.05 2.14
CA ARG A 92 20.01 -0.74 3.32
C ARG A 92 18.76 -1.57 3.07
N PHE A 93 18.61 -2.64 3.84
CA PHE A 93 17.43 -3.49 3.79
C PHE A 93 16.55 -3.21 5.01
N LEU A 94 15.34 -2.71 4.75
CA LEU A 94 14.30 -2.58 5.75
C LEU A 94 13.67 -3.96 5.95
N LYS A 95 13.82 -4.53 7.14
CA LYS A 95 13.36 -5.87 7.46
C LYS A 95 12.29 -5.85 8.53
N SER A 96 11.60 -6.99 8.69
CA SER A 96 10.57 -7.17 9.72
C SER A 96 11.05 -6.78 11.12
N GLU A 97 12.27 -7.11 11.47
CA GLU A 97 12.88 -6.83 12.79
C GLU A 97 13.05 -5.34 13.10
N HIS A 98 13.10 -4.49 12.07
CA HIS A 98 13.28 -3.04 12.24
C HIS A 98 11.98 -2.30 12.57
N ILE A 99 10.82 -2.96 12.47
CA ILE A 99 9.52 -2.30 12.68
C ILE A 99 8.72 -3.07 13.71
N VAL A 100 8.14 -2.36 14.66
CA VAL A 100 7.20 -2.92 15.63
C VAL A 100 5.93 -2.10 15.70
N ALA A 101 4.79 -2.78 15.67
CA ALA A 101 3.48 -2.19 15.92
C ALA A 101 3.01 -2.57 17.32
N THR A 102 2.55 -1.59 18.07
CA THR A 102 1.86 -1.79 19.35
C THR A 102 0.36 -1.72 19.11
N PHE A 103 -0.34 -2.73 19.55
CA PHE A 103 -1.80 -2.83 19.47
C PHE A 103 -2.46 -2.31 20.75
N VAL A 104 -3.77 -2.02 20.68
CA VAL A 104 -4.53 -1.49 21.84
C VAL A 104 -4.54 -2.43 23.05
N ASN A 105 -4.29 -3.70 22.86
CA ASN A 105 -4.10 -4.70 23.93
C ASN A 105 -2.67 -4.80 24.44
N GLU A 106 -1.82 -3.80 24.12
CA GLU A 106 -0.40 -3.72 24.49
C GLU A 106 0.51 -4.79 23.86
N GLU A 107 -0.04 -5.63 22.98
CA GLU A 107 0.75 -6.60 22.23
C GLU A 107 1.63 -5.90 21.20
N GLN A 108 2.89 -6.32 21.11
CA GLN A 108 3.86 -5.82 20.14
C GLN A 108 4.15 -6.89 19.08
N ILE A 109 3.98 -6.52 17.82
CA ILE A 109 4.15 -7.45 16.69
C ILE A 109 5.01 -6.79 15.60
N ASN A 110 5.98 -7.57 15.10
CA ASN A 110 6.72 -7.22 13.90
C ASN A 110 5.90 -7.63 12.65
N PRO A 111 6.05 -6.91 11.53
CA PRO A 111 5.37 -7.28 10.29
C PRO A 111 5.86 -8.63 9.76
N ARG A 112 5.02 -9.27 8.98
CA ARG A 112 5.41 -10.50 8.26
C ARG A 112 6.05 -10.14 6.93
N ASP A 113 7.07 -10.91 6.54
CA ASP A 113 7.65 -10.91 5.18
C ASP A 113 8.13 -9.53 4.67
N LEU A 114 8.60 -8.66 5.55
CA LEU A 114 9.22 -7.40 5.18
C LEU A 114 10.72 -7.59 4.93
N ASN A 115 11.14 -7.36 3.68
CA ASN A 115 12.55 -7.31 3.30
C ASN A 115 12.70 -6.44 2.04
N GLU A 116 12.80 -5.13 2.23
CA GLU A 116 12.78 -4.13 1.17
C GLU A 116 14.09 -3.35 1.13
N SER A 117 14.67 -3.22 -0.05
CA SER A 117 15.87 -2.39 -0.24
C SER A 117 15.49 -0.91 -0.41
N VAL A 118 16.20 -0.04 0.28
CA VAL A 118 16.07 1.42 0.17
C VAL A 118 17.46 2.00 -0.07
N ASP A 119 17.61 2.77 -1.14
CA ASP A 119 18.89 3.40 -1.46
C ASP A 119 19.22 4.52 -0.46
N GLY A 120 20.51 4.86 -0.35
CA GLY A 120 20.99 5.84 0.62
C GLY A 120 20.38 7.22 0.40
N GLY A 121 19.81 7.80 1.44
CA GLY A 121 19.14 9.10 1.41
C GLY A 121 17.71 9.06 0.85
N ASP A 122 17.26 7.95 0.28
CA ASP A 122 15.93 7.86 -0.33
C ASP A 122 14.81 7.77 0.70
N VAL A 123 13.65 8.31 0.29
CA VAL A 123 12.36 8.21 1.00
C VAL A 123 11.47 7.22 0.26
N SER A 124 10.99 6.19 0.95
CA SER A 124 10.23 5.10 0.34
C SER A 124 8.90 4.88 1.07
N PRO A 125 7.75 5.04 0.38
CA PRO A 125 6.46 4.63 0.91
C PRO A 125 6.27 3.11 0.74
N LYS A 126 5.71 2.46 1.77
CA LYS A 126 5.42 1.01 1.78
C LYS A 126 4.13 0.71 2.51
N THR A 127 3.41 -0.31 2.06
CA THR A 127 2.27 -0.87 2.78
C THR A 127 2.66 -2.19 3.39
N ILE A 128 2.48 -2.32 4.69
CA ILE A 128 3.01 -3.43 5.50
C ILE A 128 1.88 -4.14 6.21
N PHE A 129 1.92 -5.48 6.22
CA PHE A 129 0.93 -6.34 6.85
C PHE A 129 1.40 -6.83 8.22
N PHE A 130 0.54 -6.67 9.24
CA PHE A 130 0.80 -7.09 10.62
C PHE A 130 -0.03 -8.29 11.07
N GLY A 131 -0.94 -8.78 10.23
CA GLY A 131 -1.76 -9.95 10.54
C GLY A 131 -3.24 -9.66 10.65
N VAL A 132 -3.97 -10.63 11.19
CA VAL A 132 -5.43 -10.57 11.36
C VAL A 132 -5.73 -10.55 12.85
N THR A 133 -6.33 -9.47 13.34
CA THR A 133 -6.72 -9.30 14.73
C THR A 133 -7.86 -8.28 14.86
N LYS A 134 -8.65 -8.42 15.93
CA LYS A 134 -9.69 -7.43 16.25
C LYS A 134 -9.14 -6.13 16.84
N PHE A 135 -7.89 -6.15 17.32
CA PHE A 135 -7.28 -5.01 17.98
C PHE A 135 -6.66 -4.05 16.96
N PRO A 136 -6.94 -2.74 17.02
CA PRO A 136 -6.30 -1.75 16.18
C PRO A 136 -4.84 -1.51 16.59
N ILE A 137 -4.03 -1.07 15.64
CA ILE A 137 -2.67 -0.58 15.88
C ILE A 137 -2.78 0.84 16.44
N ILE A 138 -2.10 1.12 17.55
CA ILE A 138 -2.08 2.44 18.20
C ILE A 138 -0.75 3.16 18.07
N MET A 139 0.34 2.42 17.84
CA MET A 139 1.67 3.00 17.70
C MET A 139 2.52 2.15 16.75
N LEU A 140 3.41 2.81 16.03
CA LEU A 140 4.43 2.18 15.18
C LEU A 140 5.78 2.80 15.49
N GLU A 141 6.81 1.95 15.64
CA GLU A 141 8.17 2.38 15.95
C GLU A 141 9.18 1.68 15.03
N ILE A 142 10.28 2.37 14.76
CA ILE A 142 11.47 1.76 14.15
C ILE A 142 12.45 1.40 15.27
N GLN A 143 12.87 0.14 15.25
CA GLN A 143 13.88 -0.40 16.16
C GLN A 143 15.25 -0.48 15.47
N PRO A 144 16.36 -0.40 16.22
CA PRO A 144 17.70 -0.50 15.69
C PRO A 144 18.01 -1.88 15.09
#